data_30fa0e34a32786b1ae9fcaa637d91eaa
#
_entry.id   30fa0e34a32786b1ae9fcaa637d91eaa
#
_cell.length_a   1.000
_cell.length_b   1.000
_cell.length_c   1.000
_cell.angle_alpha   90.00
_cell.angle_beta   90.00
_cell.angle_gamma   90.00
#
_symmetry.space_group_name_H-M   'P 1'
#
loop_
_entity.id
_entity.type
_entity.pdbx_description
1 polymer ?
#
loop_
_entity_poly.entity_id
_entity_poly.type
_entity_poly.pdbx_seq_one_letter_code
_entity_poly.pdbx_strand_id
1 'polypeptide(L)'
;MTPPALVVDGVGRDYVDRKKVVTALSEVSFTVGRGEIVGLLGVNGAGKTTLLRIIATLLTATRGRVLVDGVDVAADPRAVRTRLSVVFGGDRGLYPRLSALDNAMLFGSLSGLPTKSLGPTARDALASVGLLDVADRSVGAFSKGMKQRLHLAVGLMARPALMMLDEPTVGLDPLETERLRSVVAKLPEEGVGVLLTSHNLQDIERLASRVVILRGGVVSHDLPLAALLEQSGAATTVVVLSGSPCPVSAAGDGGSGIRTLSSERASEEALWRTEFEVAEWTAESLRELSRLWPAGAIRDVRVQPVGLEQVFNRLAGPRTGEDG
;
A
#
# COMPACT_ATOMS: atom_id res chain seq x y z
N MET A 1 11.81 10.43 -25.16
CA MET A 1 11.55 9.57 -23.99
C MET A 1 10.23 10.02 -23.36
N THR A 2 9.33 9.12 -23.11
CA THR A 2 8.06 9.43 -22.43
C THR A 2 8.36 9.83 -20.97
N PRO A 3 7.76 10.90 -20.43
CA PRO A 3 8.01 11.33 -19.07
C PRO A 3 7.49 10.28 -18.05
N PRO A 4 8.08 10.24 -16.83
CA PRO A 4 7.52 9.46 -15.75
C PRO A 4 6.06 9.85 -15.46
N ALA A 5 5.28 8.93 -14.90
CA ALA A 5 3.90 9.21 -14.49
C ALA A 5 3.86 10.25 -13.36
N LEU A 6 4.84 10.20 -12.43
CA LEU A 6 4.99 11.15 -11.33
C LEU A 6 6.47 11.51 -11.13
N VAL A 7 6.75 12.79 -10.89
CA VAL A 7 8.02 13.27 -10.35
C VAL A 7 7.72 14.15 -9.13
N VAL A 8 8.27 13.81 -8.00
CA VAL A 8 8.29 14.61 -6.78
C VAL A 8 9.74 15.07 -6.59
N ASP A 9 9.97 16.39 -6.55
CA ASP A 9 11.31 16.98 -6.58
C ASP A 9 11.44 18.05 -5.49
N GLY A 10 12.18 17.72 -4.42
CA GLY A 10 12.48 18.60 -3.30
C GLY A 10 11.25 19.12 -2.54
N VAL A 11 10.16 18.37 -2.50
CA VAL A 11 8.88 18.84 -1.95
C VAL A 11 8.95 19.03 -0.45
N GLY A 12 8.66 20.25 0.01
CA GLY A 12 8.47 20.60 1.41
C GLY A 12 7.10 21.22 1.66
N ARG A 13 6.53 20.96 2.86
CA ARG A 13 5.30 21.58 3.31
C ARG A 13 5.37 21.97 4.77
N ASP A 14 5.23 23.27 5.01
CA ASP A 14 5.14 23.88 6.33
C ASP A 14 3.70 24.32 6.60
N TYR A 15 3.19 24.01 7.80
CA TYR A 15 1.95 24.55 8.32
C TYR A 15 2.27 25.60 9.38
N VAL A 16 1.63 26.76 9.29
CA VAL A 16 1.79 27.84 10.25
C VAL A 16 0.51 27.92 11.09
N ASP A 17 0.64 27.62 12.39
CA ASP A 17 -0.44 27.81 13.36
C ASP A 17 -0.02 28.86 14.39
N ARG A 18 -0.67 30.02 14.33
CA ARG A 18 -0.48 31.22 15.20
C ARG A 18 0.95 31.76 15.28
N LYS A 19 1.95 31.05 15.69
CA LYS A 19 3.39 31.40 15.69
C LYS A 19 4.29 30.18 15.61
N LYS A 20 3.68 29.00 15.52
CA LYS A 20 4.43 27.73 15.46
C LYS A 20 4.42 27.24 14.00
N VAL A 21 5.61 26.99 13.49
CA VAL A 21 5.78 26.32 12.20
C VAL A 21 5.91 24.82 12.45
N VAL A 22 5.07 24.03 11.79
CA VAL A 22 5.15 22.56 11.81
C VAL A 22 5.47 22.10 10.41
N THR A 23 6.67 21.57 10.20
CA THR A 23 7.11 21.00 8.93
C THR A 23 6.54 19.59 8.80
N ALA A 24 5.64 19.39 7.85
CA ALA A 24 5.04 18.10 7.55
C ALA A 24 5.82 17.32 6.48
N LEU A 25 6.50 18.01 5.56
CA LEU A 25 7.37 17.42 4.55
C LEU A 25 8.63 18.26 4.42
N SER A 26 9.80 17.60 4.26
CA SER A 26 11.09 18.25 4.08
C SER A 26 11.88 17.54 2.98
N GLU A 27 12.04 18.20 1.84
CA GLU A 27 12.84 17.75 0.69
C GLU A 27 12.50 16.35 0.15
N VAL A 28 11.20 16.02 0.12
CA VAL A 28 10.73 14.73 -0.41
C VAL A 28 10.98 14.65 -1.91
N SER A 29 11.73 13.64 -2.34
CA SER A 29 12.02 13.40 -3.76
C SER A 29 11.91 11.92 -4.09
N PHE A 30 11.14 11.59 -5.12
CA PHE A 30 11.03 10.25 -5.74
C PHE A 30 10.27 10.36 -7.07
N THR A 31 10.22 9.27 -7.81
CA THR A 31 9.47 9.18 -9.07
C THR A 31 8.54 7.98 -9.07
N VAL A 32 7.55 7.98 -9.97
CA VAL A 32 6.78 6.78 -10.36
C VAL A 32 6.87 6.66 -11.87
N GLY A 33 7.40 5.55 -12.36
CA GLY A 33 7.46 5.25 -13.78
C GLY A 33 6.08 4.96 -14.36
N ARG A 34 5.98 5.02 -15.70
CA ARG A 34 4.81 4.46 -16.37
C ARG A 34 4.88 2.94 -16.30
N GLY A 35 3.75 2.30 -16.03
CA GLY A 35 3.71 0.85 -15.85
C GLY A 35 4.45 0.37 -14.58
N GLU A 36 4.57 1.22 -13.57
CA GLU A 36 5.19 0.89 -12.29
C GLU A 36 4.18 1.04 -11.14
N ILE A 37 4.19 0.10 -10.21
CA ILE A 37 3.47 0.23 -8.94
C ILE A 37 4.48 0.53 -7.83
N VAL A 38 4.37 1.70 -7.24
CA VAL A 38 5.21 2.15 -6.12
C VAL A 38 4.36 2.17 -4.84
N GLY A 39 4.80 1.43 -3.83
CA GLY A 39 4.21 1.46 -2.50
C GLY A 39 4.74 2.65 -1.69
N LEU A 40 3.85 3.52 -1.20
CA LEU A 40 4.21 4.62 -0.30
C LEU A 40 3.91 4.22 1.15
N LEU A 41 4.97 3.94 1.91
CA LEU A 41 4.91 3.49 3.29
C LEU A 41 5.30 4.60 4.28
N GLY A 42 4.91 4.46 5.51
CA GLY A 42 5.29 5.35 6.61
C GLY A 42 4.31 5.24 7.76
N VAL A 43 4.77 5.48 8.98
CA VAL A 43 3.93 5.51 10.18
C VAL A 43 2.91 6.67 10.14
N ASN A 44 1.94 6.66 11.04
CA ASN A 44 1.00 7.77 11.17
C ASN A 44 1.76 9.07 11.50
N GLY A 45 1.39 10.15 10.80
CA GLY A 45 2.10 11.43 10.93
C GLY A 45 3.38 11.56 10.09
N ALA A 46 3.78 10.55 9.32
CA ALA A 46 4.98 10.61 8.46
C ALA A 46 4.89 11.60 7.30
N GLY A 47 3.70 12.17 7.01
CA GLY A 47 3.50 13.12 5.92
C GLY A 47 2.79 12.55 4.68
N LYS A 48 2.44 11.25 4.64
CA LYS A 48 1.79 10.60 3.49
C LYS A 48 0.57 11.36 2.98
N THR A 49 -0.40 11.63 3.84
CA THR A 49 -1.63 12.34 3.46
C THR A 49 -1.37 13.76 2.94
N THR A 50 -0.38 14.45 3.51
CA THR A 50 0.06 15.78 3.03
C THR A 50 0.61 15.68 1.61
N LEU A 51 1.48 14.71 1.37
CA LEU A 51 2.07 14.46 0.05
C LEU A 51 1.00 14.08 -0.99
N LEU A 52 0.11 13.13 -0.66
CA LEU A 52 -0.99 12.73 -1.54
C LEU A 52 -1.90 13.91 -1.91
N ARG A 53 -2.20 14.80 -0.96
CA ARG A 53 -2.99 16.02 -1.24
C ARG A 53 -2.27 17.00 -2.16
N ILE A 54 -0.96 17.12 -2.07
CA ILE A 54 -0.16 17.95 -2.97
C ILE A 54 -0.20 17.37 -4.39
N ILE A 55 0.05 16.07 -4.55
CA ILE A 55 0.00 15.39 -5.85
C ILE A 55 -1.41 15.49 -6.44
N ALA A 56 -2.46 15.33 -5.61
CA ALA A 56 -3.86 15.45 -6.02
C ALA A 56 -4.31 16.90 -6.33
N THR A 57 -3.41 17.89 -6.31
CA THR A 57 -3.75 19.31 -6.52
C THR A 57 -4.71 19.91 -5.48
N LEU A 58 -4.83 19.30 -4.32
CA LEU A 58 -5.70 19.73 -3.21
C LEU A 58 -4.93 20.60 -2.20
N LEU A 59 -3.63 20.63 -2.26
CA LEU A 59 -2.74 21.37 -1.39
C LEU A 59 -1.51 21.84 -2.18
N THR A 60 -1.02 23.06 -1.92
CA THR A 60 0.18 23.59 -2.55
C THR A 60 1.41 23.24 -1.71
N ALA A 61 2.51 22.83 -2.34
CA ALA A 61 3.81 22.69 -1.66
C ALA A 61 4.33 24.06 -1.23
N THR A 62 5.09 24.10 -0.13
CA THR A 62 5.79 25.32 0.30
C THR A 62 7.11 25.46 -0.46
N ARG A 63 7.75 24.35 -0.81
CA ARG A 63 9.01 24.26 -1.56
C ARG A 63 8.97 23.07 -2.51
N GLY A 64 9.86 23.10 -3.51
CA GLY A 64 9.96 22.04 -4.50
C GLY A 64 8.80 22.03 -5.49
N ARG A 65 8.70 20.98 -6.29
CA ARG A 65 7.67 20.82 -7.33
C ARG A 65 7.22 19.39 -7.48
N VAL A 66 6.02 19.23 -8.03
CA VAL A 66 5.45 17.93 -8.40
C VAL A 66 5.01 18.00 -9.85
N LEU A 67 5.42 17.01 -10.65
CA LEU A 67 5.00 16.86 -12.03
C LEU A 67 4.21 15.57 -12.19
N VAL A 68 3.06 15.63 -12.82
CA VAL A 68 2.28 14.47 -13.27
C VAL A 68 2.29 14.46 -14.79
N ASP A 69 2.84 13.40 -15.37
CA ASP A 69 3.00 13.29 -16.82
C ASP A 69 3.71 14.52 -17.45
N GLY A 70 4.72 15.04 -16.74
CA GLY A 70 5.46 16.23 -17.14
C GLY A 70 4.76 17.58 -16.88
N VAL A 71 3.53 17.59 -16.35
CA VAL A 71 2.76 18.81 -16.04
C VAL A 71 2.87 19.15 -14.56
N ASP A 72 3.26 20.40 -14.25
CA ASP A 72 3.40 20.88 -12.88
C ASP A 72 2.02 21.05 -12.19
N VAL A 73 1.86 20.43 -11.01
CA VAL A 73 0.59 20.44 -10.26
C VAL A 73 0.19 21.82 -9.75
N ALA A 74 1.14 22.72 -9.54
CA ALA A 74 0.89 24.09 -9.10
C ALA A 74 0.63 25.04 -10.26
N ALA A 75 1.30 24.83 -11.41
CA ALA A 75 1.19 25.68 -12.58
C ALA A 75 -0.11 25.42 -13.37
N ASP A 76 -0.47 24.14 -13.60
CA ASP A 76 -1.70 23.78 -14.31
C ASP A 76 -2.45 22.60 -13.64
N PRO A 77 -3.13 22.85 -12.52
CA PRO A 77 -3.91 21.83 -11.81
C PRO A 77 -5.02 21.20 -12.67
N ARG A 78 -5.55 21.93 -13.66
CA ARG A 78 -6.63 21.44 -14.53
C ARG A 78 -6.09 20.37 -15.49
N ALA A 79 -4.98 20.64 -16.15
CA ALA A 79 -4.32 19.68 -17.02
C ALA A 79 -3.83 18.43 -16.24
N VAL A 80 -3.39 18.60 -14.99
CA VAL A 80 -3.01 17.49 -14.12
C VAL A 80 -4.21 16.57 -13.82
N ARG A 81 -5.37 17.12 -13.49
CA ARG A 81 -6.59 16.35 -13.17
C ARG A 81 -7.10 15.50 -14.33
N THR A 82 -6.74 15.78 -15.56
CA THR A 82 -7.06 14.90 -16.70
C THR A 82 -6.06 13.75 -16.88
N ARG A 83 -4.92 13.77 -16.19
CA ARG A 83 -3.84 12.79 -16.24
C ARG A 83 -3.71 11.96 -14.96
N LEU A 84 -4.41 12.40 -13.92
CA LEU A 84 -4.37 11.82 -12.59
C LEU A 84 -5.73 11.27 -12.22
N SER A 85 -5.77 10.05 -11.71
CA SER A 85 -6.94 9.51 -11.02
C SER A 85 -6.61 9.25 -9.56
N VAL A 86 -7.54 9.56 -8.67
CA VAL A 86 -7.40 9.30 -7.23
C VAL A 86 -8.56 8.43 -6.78
N VAL A 87 -8.25 7.28 -6.23
CA VAL A 87 -9.22 6.35 -5.66
C VAL A 87 -8.95 6.19 -4.18
N PHE A 88 -9.89 6.62 -3.37
CA PHE A 88 -9.84 6.45 -1.91
C PHE A 88 -10.51 5.15 -1.49
N GLY A 89 -10.06 4.57 -0.39
CA GLY A 89 -10.76 3.48 0.26
C GLY A 89 -12.15 3.91 0.74
N GLY A 90 -13.15 3.03 0.58
CA GLY A 90 -14.52 3.27 1.01
C GLY A 90 -15.50 3.41 -0.16
N ASP A 91 -16.77 3.74 0.18
CA ASP A 91 -17.89 3.74 -0.76
C ASP A 91 -18.47 5.14 -1.05
N ARG A 92 -17.70 6.19 -0.70
CA ARG A 92 -18.13 7.58 -0.89
C ARG A 92 -17.89 8.05 -2.33
N GLY A 93 -18.76 8.93 -2.81
CA GLY A 93 -18.59 9.62 -4.10
C GLY A 93 -19.41 9.04 -5.25
N LEU A 94 -19.87 7.79 -5.19
CA LEU A 94 -20.79 7.22 -6.17
C LEU A 94 -22.23 7.63 -5.89
N TYR A 95 -23.04 7.69 -6.94
CA TYR A 95 -24.48 7.99 -6.86
C TYR A 95 -25.28 6.67 -6.72
N PRO A 96 -25.83 6.36 -5.52
CA PRO A 96 -26.43 5.04 -5.26
C PRO A 96 -27.68 4.75 -6.11
N ARG A 97 -28.39 5.80 -6.54
CA ARG A 97 -29.62 5.68 -7.36
C ARG A 97 -29.36 5.45 -8.84
N LEU A 98 -28.15 5.74 -9.30
CA LEU A 98 -27.73 5.51 -10.68
C LEU A 98 -27.22 4.07 -10.85
N SER A 99 -27.27 3.56 -12.08
CA SER A 99 -26.60 2.31 -12.45
C SER A 99 -25.06 2.47 -12.42
N ALA A 100 -24.34 1.37 -12.48
CA ALA A 100 -22.88 1.41 -12.60
C ALA A 100 -22.46 2.10 -13.90
N LEU A 101 -23.16 1.82 -14.99
CA LEU A 101 -22.93 2.44 -16.29
C LEU A 101 -23.18 3.96 -16.24
N ASP A 102 -24.30 4.40 -15.65
CA ASP A 102 -24.62 5.82 -15.53
C ASP A 102 -23.62 6.56 -14.63
N ASN A 103 -23.16 5.94 -13.52
CA ASN A 103 -22.09 6.50 -12.70
C ASN A 103 -20.82 6.69 -13.54
N ALA A 104 -20.40 5.66 -14.26
CA ALA A 104 -19.19 5.74 -15.09
C ALA A 104 -19.33 6.83 -16.16
N MET A 105 -20.46 6.89 -16.87
CA MET A 105 -20.73 7.93 -17.87
C MET A 105 -20.74 9.33 -17.26
N LEU A 106 -21.36 9.52 -16.10
CA LEU A 106 -21.41 10.80 -15.39
C LEU A 106 -20.00 11.30 -15.06
N PHE A 107 -19.18 10.45 -14.42
CA PHE A 107 -17.80 10.83 -14.07
C PHE A 107 -16.90 11.00 -15.30
N GLY A 108 -17.10 10.19 -16.34
CA GLY A 108 -16.41 10.38 -17.62
C GLY A 108 -16.75 11.75 -18.25
N SER A 109 -18.00 12.16 -18.20
CA SER A 109 -18.44 13.49 -18.67
C SER A 109 -17.81 14.62 -17.83
N LEU A 110 -17.80 14.48 -16.50
CA LEU A 110 -17.14 15.44 -15.59
C LEU A 110 -15.63 15.54 -15.81
N SER A 111 -15.00 14.44 -16.27
CA SER A 111 -13.59 14.40 -16.66
C SER A 111 -13.34 14.95 -18.07
N GLY A 112 -14.37 15.42 -18.77
CA GLY A 112 -14.25 16.05 -20.09
C GLY A 112 -14.22 15.07 -21.26
N LEU A 113 -14.60 13.80 -21.07
CA LEU A 113 -14.66 12.84 -22.18
C LEU A 113 -15.78 13.22 -23.19
N PRO A 114 -15.53 13.07 -24.51
CA PRO A 114 -16.53 13.37 -25.52
C PRO A 114 -17.78 12.50 -25.37
N THR A 115 -18.97 13.10 -25.48
CA THR A 115 -20.25 12.41 -25.29
C THR A 115 -20.40 11.14 -26.15
N LYS A 116 -19.87 11.17 -27.38
CA LYS A 116 -19.93 10.02 -28.32
C LYS A 116 -19.14 8.80 -27.84
N SER A 117 -18.09 9.00 -27.04
CA SER A 117 -17.23 7.92 -26.53
C SER A 117 -17.61 7.46 -25.12
N LEU A 118 -18.47 8.18 -24.40
CA LEU A 118 -18.78 7.88 -22.99
C LEU A 118 -19.31 6.46 -22.80
N GLY A 119 -20.34 6.06 -23.55
CA GLY A 119 -20.95 4.72 -23.41
C GLY A 119 -19.98 3.57 -23.69
N PRO A 120 -19.31 3.55 -24.85
CA PRO A 120 -18.28 2.54 -25.14
C PRO A 120 -17.18 2.52 -24.08
N THR A 121 -16.56 3.67 -23.75
CA THR A 121 -15.48 3.75 -22.75
C THR A 121 -15.92 3.29 -21.37
N ALA A 122 -17.17 3.62 -20.96
CA ALA A 122 -17.72 3.17 -19.69
C ALA A 122 -17.89 1.64 -19.63
N ARG A 123 -18.36 1.02 -20.73
CA ARG A 123 -18.50 -0.45 -20.82
C ARG A 123 -17.14 -1.14 -20.77
N ASP A 124 -16.15 -0.61 -21.50
CA ASP A 124 -14.78 -1.14 -21.48
C ASP A 124 -14.18 -1.06 -20.07
N ALA A 125 -14.35 0.09 -19.40
CA ALA A 125 -13.88 0.27 -18.03
C ALA A 125 -14.59 -0.66 -17.04
N LEU A 126 -15.90 -0.87 -17.17
CA LEU A 126 -16.63 -1.83 -16.35
C LEU A 126 -16.21 -3.27 -16.61
N ALA A 127 -15.90 -3.62 -17.87
CA ALA A 127 -15.39 -4.93 -18.23
C ALA A 127 -14.02 -5.20 -17.60
N SER A 128 -13.09 -4.21 -17.61
CA SER A 128 -11.75 -4.35 -17.05
C SER A 128 -11.75 -4.65 -15.54
N VAL A 129 -12.80 -4.23 -14.82
CA VAL A 129 -12.96 -4.48 -13.37
C VAL A 129 -13.97 -5.59 -13.06
N GLY A 130 -14.50 -6.31 -14.07
CA GLY A 130 -15.44 -7.41 -13.91
C GLY A 130 -16.82 -6.98 -13.39
N LEU A 131 -17.33 -5.85 -13.86
CA LEU A 131 -18.66 -5.30 -13.53
C LEU A 131 -19.58 -5.14 -14.73
N LEU A 132 -19.20 -5.61 -15.93
CA LEU A 132 -20.00 -5.43 -17.13
C LEU A 132 -21.37 -6.11 -17.03
N ASP A 133 -21.45 -7.32 -16.49
CA ASP A 133 -22.69 -8.11 -16.35
C ASP A 133 -23.71 -7.46 -15.41
N VAL A 134 -23.28 -6.51 -14.59
CA VAL A 134 -24.10 -5.77 -13.63
C VAL A 134 -24.13 -4.27 -13.93
N ALA A 135 -23.75 -3.87 -15.16
CA ALA A 135 -23.61 -2.47 -15.57
C ALA A 135 -24.89 -1.65 -15.36
N ASP A 136 -26.05 -2.24 -15.62
CA ASP A 136 -27.35 -1.60 -15.53
C ASP A 136 -27.98 -1.67 -14.12
N ARG A 137 -27.31 -2.36 -13.17
CA ARG A 137 -27.79 -2.47 -11.78
C ARG A 137 -27.45 -1.22 -10.99
N SER A 138 -28.39 -0.76 -10.15
CA SER A 138 -28.20 0.38 -9.24
C SER A 138 -27.05 0.13 -8.27
N VAL A 139 -26.16 1.14 -8.12
CA VAL A 139 -24.99 1.09 -7.23
C VAL A 139 -25.35 0.97 -5.76
N GLY A 140 -26.57 1.40 -5.37
CA GLY A 140 -27.10 1.18 -4.02
C GLY A 140 -27.17 -0.28 -3.60
N ALA A 141 -27.30 -1.21 -4.57
CA ALA A 141 -27.35 -2.65 -4.34
C ALA A 141 -25.96 -3.35 -4.47
N PHE A 142 -24.88 -2.59 -4.66
CA PHE A 142 -23.53 -3.13 -4.77
C PHE A 142 -22.92 -3.44 -3.40
N SER A 143 -22.14 -4.53 -3.33
CA SER A 143 -21.24 -4.75 -2.20
C SER A 143 -20.17 -3.66 -2.13
N LYS A 144 -19.48 -3.55 -0.99
CA LYS A 144 -18.37 -2.60 -0.83
C LYS A 144 -17.27 -2.86 -1.87
N GLY A 145 -16.93 -4.12 -2.11
CA GLY A 145 -15.94 -4.50 -3.12
C GLY A 145 -16.36 -4.16 -4.55
N MET A 146 -17.66 -4.33 -4.90
CA MET A 146 -18.19 -3.89 -6.20
C MET A 146 -18.09 -2.36 -6.35
N LYS A 147 -18.42 -1.60 -5.31
CA LYS A 147 -18.29 -0.13 -5.32
C LYS A 147 -16.82 0.28 -5.49
N GLN A 148 -15.90 -0.38 -4.81
CA GLN A 148 -14.47 -0.09 -4.91
C GLN A 148 -13.94 -0.38 -6.32
N ARG A 149 -14.35 -1.50 -6.93
CA ARG A 149 -14.02 -1.80 -8.34
C ARG A 149 -14.66 -0.80 -9.32
N LEU A 150 -15.86 -0.29 -9.02
CA LEU A 150 -16.48 0.77 -9.83
C LEU A 150 -15.69 2.09 -9.72
N HIS A 151 -15.14 2.45 -8.55
CA HIS A 151 -14.24 3.59 -8.42
C HIS A 151 -13.00 3.45 -9.30
N LEU A 152 -12.41 2.24 -9.36
CA LEU A 152 -11.30 1.97 -10.29
C LEU A 152 -11.74 2.15 -11.75
N ALA A 153 -12.89 1.58 -12.14
CA ALA A 153 -13.41 1.74 -13.50
C ALA A 153 -13.60 3.21 -13.88
N VAL A 154 -14.24 3.98 -13.01
CA VAL A 154 -14.41 5.44 -13.20
C VAL A 154 -13.06 6.13 -13.36
N GLY A 155 -12.09 5.79 -12.52
CA GLY A 155 -10.73 6.35 -12.59
C GLY A 155 -10.00 6.03 -13.89
N LEU A 156 -10.25 4.85 -14.47
CA LEU A 156 -9.61 4.40 -15.71
C LEU A 156 -10.22 5.02 -16.98
N MET A 157 -11.46 5.53 -16.92
CA MET A 157 -12.12 6.10 -18.10
C MET A 157 -11.32 7.19 -18.79
N ALA A 158 -10.65 8.06 -18.01
CA ALA A 158 -9.83 9.14 -18.54
C ALA A 158 -8.44 8.68 -19.03
N ARG A 159 -8.12 7.39 -18.95
CA ARG A 159 -6.79 6.82 -19.26
C ARG A 159 -5.67 7.59 -18.56
N PRO A 160 -5.66 7.64 -17.22
CA PRO A 160 -4.73 8.46 -16.48
C PRO A 160 -3.29 7.98 -16.67
N ALA A 161 -2.34 8.91 -16.64
CA ALA A 161 -0.92 8.57 -16.60
C ALA A 161 -0.52 8.04 -15.22
N LEU A 162 -1.15 8.59 -14.16
CA LEU A 162 -0.94 8.23 -12.76
C LEU A 162 -2.28 7.89 -12.10
N MET A 163 -2.32 6.75 -11.42
CA MET A 163 -3.41 6.38 -10.51
C MET A 163 -2.89 6.35 -9.07
N MET A 164 -3.52 7.12 -8.20
CA MET A 164 -3.26 7.09 -6.77
C MET A 164 -4.33 6.25 -6.08
N LEU A 165 -3.91 5.22 -5.36
CA LEU A 165 -4.77 4.32 -4.60
C LEU A 165 -4.47 4.50 -3.11
N ASP A 166 -5.38 5.14 -2.38
CA ASP A 166 -5.24 5.39 -0.94
C ASP A 166 -6.13 4.42 -0.17
N GLU A 167 -5.51 3.41 0.45
CA GLU A 167 -6.17 2.35 1.23
C GLU A 167 -7.27 1.58 0.45
N PRO A 168 -7.02 1.11 -0.78
CA PRO A 168 -8.08 0.62 -1.66
C PRO A 168 -8.80 -0.65 -1.17
N THR A 169 -8.16 -1.45 -0.31
CA THR A 169 -8.69 -2.73 0.19
C THR A 169 -9.34 -2.62 1.57
N VAL A 170 -9.34 -1.43 2.17
CA VAL A 170 -9.80 -1.24 3.55
C VAL A 170 -11.26 -1.69 3.74
N GLY A 171 -11.46 -2.65 4.66
CA GLY A 171 -12.78 -3.19 5.02
C GLY A 171 -13.46 -3.99 3.92
N LEU A 172 -12.72 -4.55 2.96
CA LEU A 172 -13.16 -5.58 2.05
C LEU A 172 -12.96 -6.96 2.69
N ASP A 173 -13.79 -7.92 2.30
CA ASP A 173 -13.55 -9.31 2.62
C ASP A 173 -12.35 -9.88 1.80
N PRO A 174 -11.80 -11.04 2.19
CA PRO A 174 -10.62 -11.61 1.52
C PRO A 174 -10.82 -11.86 0.02
N LEU A 175 -12.02 -12.29 -0.40
CA LEU A 175 -12.31 -12.60 -1.79
C LEU A 175 -12.37 -11.32 -2.65
N GLU A 176 -13.03 -10.28 -2.17
CA GLU A 176 -13.10 -8.98 -2.85
C GLU A 176 -11.74 -8.28 -2.85
N THR A 177 -10.95 -8.43 -1.77
CA THR A 177 -9.56 -7.96 -1.72
C THR A 177 -8.73 -8.56 -2.85
N GLU A 178 -8.81 -9.88 -3.05
CA GLU A 178 -8.04 -10.56 -4.09
C GLU A 178 -8.51 -10.18 -5.51
N ARG A 179 -9.82 -10.01 -5.69
CA ARG A 179 -10.37 -9.49 -6.96
C ARG A 179 -9.86 -8.09 -7.27
N LEU A 180 -9.84 -7.21 -6.26
CA LEU A 180 -9.34 -5.84 -6.44
C LEU A 180 -7.84 -5.84 -6.76
N ARG A 181 -7.03 -6.64 -6.04
CA ARG A 181 -5.60 -6.82 -6.32
C ARG A 181 -5.35 -7.28 -7.77
N SER A 182 -6.14 -8.25 -8.23
CA SER A 182 -6.03 -8.76 -9.61
C SER A 182 -6.32 -7.69 -10.67
N VAL A 183 -7.19 -6.72 -10.38
CA VAL A 183 -7.44 -5.57 -11.26
C VAL A 183 -6.25 -4.60 -11.21
N VAL A 184 -5.77 -4.25 -10.01
CA VAL A 184 -4.66 -3.30 -9.83
C VAL A 184 -3.37 -3.83 -10.45
N ALA A 185 -3.10 -5.13 -10.34
CA ALA A 185 -1.92 -5.78 -10.90
C ALA A 185 -1.80 -5.67 -12.43
N LYS A 186 -2.90 -5.41 -13.15
CA LYS A 186 -2.94 -5.25 -14.60
C LYS A 186 -2.68 -3.82 -15.08
N LEU A 187 -2.82 -2.81 -14.21
CA LEU A 187 -2.66 -1.40 -14.58
C LEU A 187 -1.28 -1.07 -15.20
N PRO A 188 -0.17 -1.67 -14.75
CA PRO A 188 1.13 -1.51 -15.38
C PRO A 188 1.17 -1.90 -16.87
N GLU A 189 0.46 -2.96 -17.26
CA GLU A 189 0.40 -3.45 -18.64
C GLU A 189 -0.28 -2.42 -19.56
N GLU A 190 -1.17 -1.59 -19.03
CA GLU A 190 -1.83 -0.49 -19.71
C GLU A 190 -0.97 0.80 -19.71
N GLY A 191 0.24 0.76 -19.15
CA GLY A 191 1.14 1.90 -19.05
C GLY A 191 0.78 2.90 -17.96
N VAL A 192 -0.13 2.55 -17.04
CA VAL A 192 -0.52 3.40 -15.90
C VAL A 192 0.51 3.28 -14.79
N GLY A 193 1.07 4.40 -14.33
CA GLY A 193 1.86 4.44 -13.10
C GLY A 193 0.92 4.45 -11.89
N VAL A 194 1.25 3.68 -10.85
CA VAL A 194 0.42 3.56 -9.65
C VAL A 194 1.22 3.97 -8.42
N LEU A 195 0.65 4.90 -7.62
CA LEU A 195 1.12 5.20 -6.27
C LEU A 195 0.12 4.61 -5.28
N LEU A 196 0.54 3.56 -4.56
CA LEU A 196 -0.30 2.78 -3.65
C LEU A 196 0.07 3.06 -2.20
N THR A 197 -0.91 3.47 -1.38
CA THR A 197 -0.80 3.43 0.08
C THR A 197 -1.66 2.29 0.63
N SER A 198 -1.18 1.60 1.64
CA SER A 198 -1.98 0.62 2.38
C SER A 198 -1.45 0.47 3.81
N HIS A 199 -2.37 0.30 4.77
CA HIS A 199 -2.04 -0.19 6.11
C HIS A 199 -1.87 -1.71 6.12
N ASN A 200 -2.45 -2.39 5.14
CA ASN A 200 -2.20 -3.81 4.94
C ASN A 200 -0.95 -3.98 4.06
N LEU A 201 0.18 -4.26 4.70
CA LEU A 201 1.47 -4.40 4.02
C LEU A 201 1.49 -5.56 3.00
N GLN A 202 0.57 -6.53 3.11
CA GLN A 202 0.39 -7.57 2.10
C GLN A 202 -0.06 -7.01 0.74
N ASP A 203 -0.81 -5.88 0.71
CA ASP A 203 -1.17 -5.24 -0.56
C ASP A 203 0.07 -4.70 -1.27
N ILE A 204 0.97 -4.06 -0.49
CA ILE A 204 2.24 -3.54 -1.01
C ILE A 204 3.14 -4.70 -1.47
N GLU A 205 3.26 -5.75 -0.64
CA GLU A 205 4.10 -6.91 -0.93
C GLU A 205 3.68 -7.66 -2.21
N ARG A 206 2.37 -7.71 -2.47
CA ARG A 206 1.82 -8.40 -3.64
C ARG A 206 1.77 -7.56 -4.92
N LEU A 207 1.70 -6.24 -4.79
CA LEU A 207 1.42 -5.36 -5.93
C LEU A 207 2.60 -4.47 -6.30
N ALA A 208 3.36 -3.97 -5.31
CA ALA A 208 4.41 -3.00 -5.58
C ALA A 208 5.72 -3.66 -6.04
N SER A 209 6.34 -3.08 -7.05
CA SER A 209 7.69 -3.46 -7.48
C SER A 209 8.77 -2.73 -6.69
N ARG A 210 8.44 -1.54 -6.17
CA ARG A 210 9.33 -0.65 -5.43
C ARG A 210 8.57 0.02 -4.29
N VAL A 211 9.28 0.38 -3.23
CA VAL A 211 8.72 1.07 -2.07
C VAL A 211 9.47 2.35 -1.77
N VAL A 212 8.69 3.37 -1.39
CA VAL A 212 9.17 4.64 -0.85
C VAL A 212 8.70 4.73 0.60
N ILE A 213 9.63 4.83 1.53
CA ILE A 213 9.33 4.91 2.97
C ILE A 213 9.50 6.35 3.44
N LEU A 214 8.40 6.95 3.90
CA LEU A 214 8.40 8.26 4.55
C LEU A 214 8.55 8.12 6.06
N ARG A 215 9.47 8.89 6.65
CA ARG A 215 9.66 8.98 8.10
C ARG A 215 9.93 10.44 8.49
N GLY A 216 9.09 11.01 9.37
CA GLY A 216 9.26 12.39 9.83
C GLY A 216 9.29 13.44 8.70
N GLY A 217 8.53 13.22 7.63
CA GLY A 217 8.44 14.15 6.51
C GLY A 217 9.56 14.06 5.47
N VAL A 218 10.47 13.06 5.57
CA VAL A 218 11.55 12.81 4.60
C VAL A 218 11.46 11.40 4.03
N VAL A 219 12.01 11.19 2.83
CA VAL A 219 12.20 9.84 2.26
C VAL A 219 13.38 9.19 2.96
N SER A 220 13.12 8.13 3.72
CA SER A 220 14.17 7.35 4.38
C SER A 220 14.72 6.23 3.49
N HIS A 221 13.86 5.64 2.66
CA HIS A 221 14.22 4.58 1.71
C HIS A 221 13.42 4.74 0.42
N ASP A 222 14.08 4.48 -0.70
CA ASP A 222 13.49 4.39 -2.04
C ASP A 222 14.25 3.29 -2.79
N LEU A 223 13.66 2.08 -2.82
CA LEU A 223 14.35 0.91 -3.37
C LEU A 223 13.36 -0.16 -3.85
N PRO A 224 13.81 -1.08 -4.74
CA PRO A 224 13.02 -2.24 -5.12
C PRO A 224 12.56 -3.03 -3.90
N LEU A 225 11.31 -3.51 -3.91
CA LEU A 225 10.75 -4.29 -2.81
C LEU A 225 11.60 -5.53 -2.50
N ALA A 226 12.09 -6.23 -3.52
CA ALA A 226 12.97 -7.38 -3.35
C ALA A 226 14.24 -7.01 -2.57
N ALA A 227 14.89 -5.88 -2.90
CA ALA A 227 16.08 -5.41 -2.20
C ALA A 227 15.79 -5.03 -0.74
N LEU A 228 14.58 -4.47 -0.46
CA LEU A 228 14.18 -4.20 0.92
C LEU A 228 14.02 -5.48 1.74
N LEU A 229 13.41 -6.51 1.16
CA LEU A 229 13.24 -7.81 1.81
C LEU A 229 14.59 -8.51 2.02
N GLU A 230 15.51 -8.43 1.05
CA GLU A 230 16.88 -8.96 1.16
C GLU A 230 17.71 -8.28 2.25
N GLN A 231 17.57 -6.97 2.44
CA GLN A 231 18.25 -6.23 3.51
C GLN A 231 17.86 -6.68 4.92
N SER A 232 16.72 -7.37 5.08
CA SER A 232 16.34 -7.96 6.36
C SER A 232 17.20 -9.14 6.80
N GLY A 233 18.17 -9.55 5.98
CA GLY A 233 18.90 -10.80 6.11
C GLY A 233 18.05 -11.97 5.60
N ALA A 234 18.66 -13.10 5.27
CA ALA A 234 17.95 -14.34 4.89
C ALA A 234 17.13 -14.95 6.06
N ALA A 235 16.66 -14.10 6.96
CA ALA A 235 15.92 -14.51 8.14
C ALA A 235 14.56 -15.09 7.74
N THR A 236 14.19 -16.17 8.38
CA THR A 236 12.93 -16.87 8.22
C THR A 236 12.12 -16.69 9.50
N THR A 237 10.83 -16.37 9.35
CA THR A 237 9.91 -16.38 10.49
C THR A 237 9.39 -17.79 10.71
N VAL A 238 9.56 -18.29 11.92
CA VAL A 238 9.03 -19.59 12.33
C VAL A 238 7.96 -19.36 13.39
N VAL A 239 6.73 -19.76 13.08
CA VAL A 239 5.60 -19.71 14.00
C VAL A 239 5.41 -21.11 14.58
N VAL A 240 5.52 -21.22 15.89
CA VAL A 240 5.28 -22.47 16.63
C VAL A 240 3.99 -22.35 17.42
N LEU A 241 3.06 -23.29 17.20
CA LEU A 241 1.89 -23.48 18.05
C LEU A 241 2.18 -24.60 19.06
N SER A 242 2.01 -24.33 20.34
CA SER A 242 2.36 -25.24 21.42
C SER A 242 1.31 -25.26 22.54
N GLY A 243 1.22 -26.40 23.27
CA GLY A 243 0.33 -26.54 24.42
C GLY A 243 0.80 -25.82 25.69
N SER A 244 2.03 -25.31 25.72
CA SER A 244 2.64 -24.57 26.83
C SER A 244 3.39 -23.36 26.33
N PRO A 245 3.57 -22.28 27.16
CA PRO A 245 4.35 -21.12 26.76
C PRO A 245 5.78 -21.47 26.41
N CYS A 246 6.41 -20.66 25.55
CA CYS A 246 7.84 -20.83 25.28
C CYS A 246 8.64 -20.57 26.58
N PRO A 247 9.50 -21.50 27.01
CA PRO A 247 10.24 -21.34 28.26
C PRO A 247 11.37 -20.31 28.19
N VAL A 248 11.69 -19.82 27.00
CA VAL A 248 12.75 -18.82 26.81
C VAL A 248 12.16 -17.43 26.81
N SER A 249 12.55 -16.61 27.78
CA SER A 249 12.25 -15.19 27.85
C SER A 249 12.78 -14.46 26.61
N ALA A 250 12.00 -13.53 26.06
CA ALA A 250 12.17 -12.82 24.79
C ALA A 250 13.40 -11.88 24.69
N ALA A 251 14.53 -12.22 25.21
CA ALA A 251 15.77 -11.47 25.05
C ALA A 251 16.98 -12.34 25.40
N GLY A 252 17.49 -13.07 24.46
CA GLY A 252 18.76 -13.75 24.58
C GLY A 252 19.41 -13.84 23.21
N ASP A 253 20.41 -13.01 22.94
CA ASP A 253 21.45 -13.24 21.93
C ASP A 253 22.22 -14.51 22.32
N GLY A 254 21.59 -15.66 22.21
CA GLY A 254 22.28 -16.94 22.14
C GLY A 254 22.80 -17.07 20.72
N GLY A 255 24.09 -17.28 20.54
CA GLY A 255 24.80 -17.33 19.27
C GLY A 255 24.33 -18.35 18.21
N SER A 256 23.04 -18.74 18.24
CA SER A 256 22.39 -19.71 17.36
C SER A 256 21.66 -19.08 16.17
N GLY A 257 21.63 -17.75 16.03
CA GLY A 257 20.87 -17.09 14.95
C GLY A 257 19.36 -17.23 15.07
N ILE A 258 18.82 -17.63 16.24
CA ILE A 258 17.39 -17.72 16.55
C ILE A 258 17.02 -16.65 17.56
N ARG A 259 16.06 -15.79 17.19
CA ARG A 259 15.55 -14.71 18.05
C ARG A 259 14.04 -14.86 18.25
N THR A 260 13.58 -14.80 19.48
CA THR A 260 12.15 -14.78 19.79
C THR A 260 11.56 -13.38 19.52
N LEU A 261 10.53 -13.30 18.70
CA LEU A 261 9.84 -12.05 18.36
C LEU A 261 8.65 -11.80 19.29
N SER A 262 7.82 -12.82 19.50
CA SER A 262 6.63 -12.75 20.37
C SER A 262 6.29 -14.11 20.92
N SER A 263 5.58 -14.15 22.06
CA SER A 263 4.96 -15.35 22.60
C SER A 263 3.67 -14.95 23.29
N GLU A 264 2.54 -15.38 22.74
CA GLU A 264 1.21 -14.98 23.21
C GLU A 264 0.25 -16.17 23.18
N ARG A 265 -0.86 -16.08 23.92
CA ARG A 265 -1.90 -17.10 23.93
C ARG A 265 -2.79 -16.89 22.69
N ALA A 266 -2.95 -17.93 21.87
CA ALA A 266 -3.82 -17.89 20.70
C ALA A 266 -5.29 -17.74 21.13
N SER A 267 -6.05 -16.85 20.44
CA SER A 267 -7.38 -16.41 20.88
C SER A 267 -8.47 -17.49 20.83
N GLU A 268 -8.33 -18.52 20.00
CA GLU A 268 -9.40 -19.50 19.73
C GLU A 268 -9.12 -20.92 20.23
N GLU A 269 -7.88 -21.22 20.61
CA GLU A 269 -7.47 -22.52 21.14
C GLU A 269 -6.62 -22.30 22.40
N ALA A 270 -6.66 -23.25 23.36
CA ALA A 270 -5.81 -23.17 24.57
C ALA A 270 -4.32 -23.38 24.24
N LEU A 271 -3.86 -22.84 23.11
CA LEU A 271 -2.52 -22.96 22.56
C LEU A 271 -1.75 -21.65 22.73
N TRP A 272 -0.43 -21.77 22.75
CA TRP A 272 0.50 -20.66 22.70
C TRP A 272 1.03 -20.52 21.27
N ARG A 273 1.08 -19.28 20.76
CA ARG A 273 1.68 -18.92 19.51
C ARG A 273 2.99 -18.19 19.80
N THR A 274 4.10 -18.78 19.41
CA THR A 274 5.42 -18.19 19.56
C THR A 274 6.02 -17.96 18.18
N GLU A 275 6.50 -16.75 17.93
CA GLU A 275 7.17 -16.37 16.69
C GLU A 275 8.67 -16.22 16.92
N PHE A 276 9.45 -16.83 16.04
CA PHE A 276 10.89 -16.73 16.01
C PHE A 276 11.35 -16.13 14.69
N GLU A 277 12.38 -15.36 14.77
CA GLU A 277 13.23 -15.00 13.64
C GLU A 277 14.43 -15.93 13.64
N VAL A 278 14.68 -16.59 12.52
CA VAL A 278 15.79 -17.54 12.33
C VAL A 278 16.64 -17.07 11.17
N ALA A 279 17.90 -16.77 11.41
CA ALA A 279 18.83 -16.22 10.42
C ALA A 279 18.99 -17.15 9.21
N GLU A 280 19.06 -18.45 9.45
CA GLU A 280 19.13 -19.48 8.42
C GLU A 280 18.30 -20.69 8.84
N TRP A 281 17.29 -21.04 8.01
CA TRP A 281 16.42 -22.17 8.29
C TRP A 281 17.08 -23.49 7.86
N THR A 282 17.60 -24.24 8.83
CA THR A 282 18.31 -25.49 8.65
C THR A 282 17.72 -26.59 9.51
N ALA A 283 18.17 -27.84 9.32
CA ALA A 283 17.81 -28.95 10.21
C ALA A 283 18.33 -28.72 11.65
N GLU A 284 19.35 -27.90 11.83
CA GLU A 284 19.93 -27.56 13.15
C GLU A 284 19.02 -26.55 13.87
N SER A 285 18.57 -25.47 13.19
CA SER A 285 17.61 -24.52 13.74
C SER A 285 16.29 -25.21 14.16
N LEU A 286 15.82 -26.17 13.36
CA LEU A 286 14.64 -26.97 13.74
C LEU A 286 14.89 -27.80 15.01
N ARG A 287 16.05 -28.43 15.13
CA ARG A 287 16.41 -29.19 16.34
C ARG A 287 16.52 -28.29 17.57
N GLU A 288 17.12 -27.12 17.44
CA GLU A 288 17.23 -26.13 18.52
C GLU A 288 15.85 -25.66 18.97
N LEU A 289 14.99 -25.26 18.04
CA LEU A 289 13.62 -24.87 18.35
C LEU A 289 12.84 -26.01 19.03
N SER A 290 13.00 -27.24 18.56
CA SER A 290 12.28 -28.39 19.15
C SER A 290 12.69 -28.70 20.58
N ARG A 291 13.92 -28.32 21.00
CA ARG A 291 14.40 -28.49 22.39
C ARG A 291 13.82 -27.50 23.38
N LEU A 292 13.23 -26.39 22.90
CA LEU A 292 12.63 -25.37 23.75
C LEU A 292 11.37 -25.89 24.45
N TRP A 293 10.75 -26.96 23.97
CA TRP A 293 9.54 -27.52 24.56
C TRP A 293 9.70 -29.00 24.93
N PRO A 294 8.91 -29.46 25.92
CA PRO A 294 8.82 -30.90 26.21
C PRO A 294 8.30 -31.67 24.98
N ALA A 295 8.69 -32.94 24.89
CA ALA A 295 8.23 -33.80 23.81
C ALA A 295 6.68 -33.82 23.71
N GLY A 296 6.13 -33.60 22.53
CA GLY A 296 4.71 -33.56 22.26
C GLY A 296 3.99 -32.23 22.61
N ALA A 297 4.68 -31.21 23.08
CA ALA A 297 4.08 -29.91 23.35
C ALA A 297 3.84 -29.09 22.07
N ILE A 298 4.69 -29.24 21.05
CA ILE A 298 4.54 -28.58 19.75
C ILE A 298 3.40 -29.24 18.99
N ARG A 299 2.47 -28.44 18.47
CA ARG A 299 1.30 -28.88 17.69
C ARG A 299 1.45 -28.58 16.20
N ASP A 300 2.02 -27.41 15.87
CA ASP A 300 2.23 -26.98 14.49
C ASP A 300 3.49 -26.13 14.39
N VAL A 301 4.16 -26.17 13.25
CA VAL A 301 5.31 -25.33 12.92
C VAL A 301 5.11 -24.80 11.51
N ARG A 302 5.01 -23.48 11.38
CA ARG A 302 4.91 -22.79 10.08
C ARG A 302 6.16 -22.00 9.83
N VAL A 303 6.75 -22.22 8.68
CA VAL A 303 7.97 -21.54 8.22
C VAL A 303 7.57 -20.59 7.10
N GLN A 304 7.87 -19.33 7.28
CA GLN A 304 7.53 -18.28 6.32
C GLN A 304 8.76 -17.38 6.11
N PRO A 305 9.02 -16.92 4.88
CA PRO A 305 10.02 -15.88 4.66
C PRO A 305 9.63 -14.63 5.46
N VAL A 306 10.60 -13.83 5.86
CA VAL A 306 10.33 -12.54 6.52
C VAL A 306 9.55 -11.67 5.56
N GLY A 307 8.36 -11.29 5.95
CA GLY A 307 7.49 -10.41 5.16
C GLY A 307 7.81 -8.93 5.37
N LEU A 308 7.24 -8.10 4.50
CA LEU A 308 7.41 -6.65 4.54
C LEU A 308 7.02 -6.04 5.90
N GLU A 309 6.08 -6.64 6.61
CA GLU A 309 5.62 -6.14 7.92
C GLU A 309 6.73 -6.16 8.97
N GLN A 310 7.47 -7.25 9.05
CA GLN A 310 8.58 -7.37 10.01
C GLN A 310 9.73 -6.42 9.64
N VAL A 311 10.06 -6.32 8.34
CA VAL A 311 11.07 -5.38 7.85
C VAL A 311 10.68 -3.95 8.16
N PHE A 312 9.43 -3.59 7.84
CA PHE A 312 8.92 -2.24 8.08
C PHE A 312 8.89 -1.88 9.57
N ASN A 313 8.47 -2.79 10.44
CA ASN A 313 8.46 -2.58 11.88
C ASN A 313 9.86 -2.35 12.45
N ARG A 314 10.89 -3.03 11.93
CA ARG A 314 12.30 -2.76 12.31
C ARG A 314 12.75 -1.37 11.87
N LEU A 315 12.41 -0.97 10.65
CA LEU A 315 12.77 0.35 10.13
C LEU A 315 11.98 1.48 10.79
N ALA A 316 10.75 1.21 11.21
CA ALA A 316 9.85 2.17 11.86
C ALA A 316 10.13 2.34 13.37
N GLY A 317 10.78 1.36 14.03
CA GLY A 317 11.11 1.35 15.44
C GLY A 317 12.01 2.54 15.87
N PRO A 318 12.06 2.90 17.16
CA PRO A 318 12.97 3.93 17.66
C PRO A 318 14.42 3.51 17.34
N ARG A 319 15.25 4.46 16.86
CA ARG A 319 16.70 4.25 16.80
C ARG A 319 17.17 3.99 18.22
N THR A 320 17.49 2.73 18.55
CA THR A 320 18.24 2.42 19.76
C THR A 320 19.67 2.92 19.55
N GLY A 321 20.03 4.01 20.21
CA GLY A 321 21.41 4.47 20.34
C GLY A 321 21.76 5.65 19.48
N GLU A 322 21.50 6.85 20.04
CA GLU A 322 22.35 8.04 19.98
C GLU A 322 21.65 9.14 20.83
N ASP A 323 21.75 8.97 22.15
CA ASP A 323 21.75 10.07 23.13
C ASP A 323 22.78 9.67 24.20
N GLY A 324 23.96 10.20 24.02
CA GLY A 324 25.07 10.19 24.95
C GLY A 324 25.81 11.50 24.82
#